data_fccd70d46d4a0814b52d4787eec7611e
#
_entry.id   fccd70d46d4a0814b52d4787eec7611e
#
_cell.length_a   1.000
_cell.length_b   1.000
_cell.length_c   1.000
_cell.angle_alpha   90.00
_cell.angle_beta   90.00
_cell.angle_gamma   90.00
#
_symmetry.space_group_name_H-M   'P 1'
#
loop_
_entity.id
_entity.type
_entity.pdbx_description
1 polymer ?
#
loop_
_entity_poly.entity_id
_entity_poly.type
_entity_poly.pdbx_seq_one_letter_code
_entity_poly.pdbx_strand_id
1 'polypeptide(L)'
;MKRQLRVGLFGIGLDTYWPQFKGLKPRLQSYVRSVEKKLQRPGIEIVNLGLIDNPKKALEAGHKFREAGVDLIFLHATTYALSSTVLPVVQRAKVPVIILNLSPEAAIDYQSFNALGDRTAMTGEWLAFCGACPVPEIANVFSRARIDFHQVTGMLHDDPVCWTEVDTWLDAARVAHTLFHNRLGLMGHYYGGMLDIYSDTTLQCATFGGHMEMIEVDELAALRREVAGAQIKQRVAKFNRVFDIQPDCSQAELERAARTSVALDRLVKEHQLGSLAYYYMGTGNAENEDAISSIILGNSLLTARGIPVAGEYEVKNVQAMKILDAFHSGGSFTEYYAMDFKDDVVLMGHDGPAHIAIGQGKTKVRPLKVYHGKVGRGLSVEMCVKHGPVTCLSVVETPGGKLKLLVAEGESVPGPILEIGNTNSRYRFVIGARQFVNAWNAHGPAHHCAVGVGHLGDRLSKLAKLVGAEFAQVC
;
A
#
# COMPACT_ATOMS: atom_id res chain seq x y z
N MET A 1 -4.29 12.78 14.31
CA MET A 1 -3.01 12.08 14.64
C MET A 1 -2.89 10.88 13.71
N LYS A 2 -1.76 10.70 12.99
CA LYS A 2 -1.50 9.44 12.30
C LYS A 2 -1.38 8.35 13.38
N ARG A 3 -2.28 7.37 13.39
CA ARG A 3 -2.13 6.19 14.25
C ARG A 3 -0.86 5.45 13.86
N GLN A 4 -0.07 5.02 14.85
CA GLN A 4 1.12 4.19 14.62
C GLN A 4 0.69 2.76 14.37
N LEU A 5 1.40 2.06 13.47
CA LEU A 5 1.27 0.61 13.32
C LEU A 5 1.68 -0.07 14.65
N ARG A 6 0.81 -0.92 15.19
CA ARG A 6 1.07 -1.69 16.40
C ARG A 6 1.37 -3.14 16.08
N VAL A 7 2.56 -3.58 16.46
CA VAL A 7 3.04 -4.91 16.16
C VAL A 7 3.18 -5.71 17.45
N GLY A 8 2.43 -6.80 17.56
CA GLY A 8 2.56 -7.76 18.66
C GLY A 8 3.80 -8.63 18.46
N LEU A 9 4.49 -8.94 19.55
CA LEU A 9 5.59 -9.89 19.60
C LEU A 9 5.46 -10.80 20.80
N PHE A 10 5.62 -12.11 20.58
CA PHE A 10 5.81 -13.07 21.66
C PHE A 10 6.68 -14.24 21.21
N GLY A 11 7.42 -14.80 22.17
CA GLY A 11 8.11 -16.06 22.03
C GLY A 11 7.36 -17.18 22.73
N ILE A 12 7.75 -18.42 22.51
CA ILE A 12 7.09 -19.60 23.06
C ILE A 12 8.02 -20.44 23.92
N GLY A 13 7.45 -21.25 24.82
CA GLY A 13 8.18 -22.17 25.69
C GLY A 13 7.25 -23.09 26.45
N LEU A 14 7.81 -23.87 27.36
CA LEU A 14 7.04 -24.68 28.33
C LEU A 14 7.54 -24.39 29.75
N ASP A 15 6.63 -24.08 30.63
CA ASP A 15 6.97 -23.79 32.05
C ASP A 15 7.62 -24.98 32.77
N THR A 16 7.31 -26.22 32.33
CA THR A 16 7.92 -27.45 32.82
C THR A 16 9.43 -27.56 32.53
N TYR A 17 9.95 -26.80 31.56
CA TYR A 17 11.38 -26.78 31.24
C TYR A 17 12.23 -26.00 32.28
N TRP A 18 11.64 -24.99 32.89
CA TRP A 18 12.42 -24.03 33.71
C TRP A 18 13.09 -24.64 34.92
N PRO A 19 12.45 -25.53 35.71
CA PRO A 19 13.14 -26.21 36.80
C PRO A 19 14.14 -27.26 36.34
N GLN A 20 13.99 -27.82 35.12
CA GLN A 20 14.85 -28.89 34.60
C GLN A 20 16.12 -28.34 33.94
N PHE A 21 16.01 -27.22 33.17
CA PHE A 21 17.10 -26.70 32.36
C PHE A 21 17.46 -25.29 32.79
N LYS A 22 18.39 -25.22 33.78
CA LYS A 22 18.88 -23.92 34.33
C LYS A 22 19.50 -23.09 33.19
N GLY A 23 19.14 -21.79 33.13
CA GLY A 23 19.66 -20.88 32.08
C GLY A 23 18.89 -20.87 30.75
N LEU A 24 18.07 -21.87 30.46
CA LEU A 24 17.32 -21.93 29.21
C LEU A 24 16.33 -20.72 29.07
N LYS A 25 15.50 -20.48 30.09
CA LYS A 25 14.52 -19.40 30.07
C LYS A 25 15.12 -18.03 29.79
N PRO A 26 16.14 -17.54 30.51
CA PRO A 26 16.75 -16.25 30.22
C PRO A 26 17.42 -16.19 28.85
N ARG A 27 17.95 -17.31 28.33
CA ARG A 27 18.48 -17.41 26.96
C ARG A 27 17.38 -17.20 25.91
N LEU A 28 16.25 -17.89 26.01
CA LEU A 28 15.11 -17.71 25.11
C LEU A 28 14.51 -16.31 25.20
N GLN A 29 14.45 -15.72 26.39
CA GLN A 29 14.05 -14.32 26.57
C GLN A 29 15.01 -13.35 25.86
N SER A 30 16.30 -13.67 25.80
CA SER A 30 17.25 -12.85 25.04
C SER A 30 17.00 -12.91 23.53
N TYR A 31 16.58 -14.04 23.01
CA TYR A 31 16.17 -14.18 21.59
C TYR A 31 14.97 -13.29 21.28
N VAL A 32 13.95 -13.28 22.12
CA VAL A 32 12.78 -12.40 21.93
C VAL A 32 13.18 -10.92 21.96
N ARG A 33 14.07 -10.52 22.90
CA ARG A 33 14.59 -9.14 22.95
C ARG A 33 15.40 -8.78 21.71
N SER A 34 16.17 -9.72 21.14
CA SER A 34 16.89 -9.50 19.88
C SER A 34 15.93 -9.25 18.71
N VAL A 35 14.85 -10.02 18.61
CA VAL A 35 13.79 -9.80 17.63
C VAL A 35 13.13 -8.44 17.84
N GLU A 36 12.73 -8.11 19.08
CA GLU A 36 12.12 -6.80 19.39
C GLU A 36 12.99 -5.64 18.91
N LYS A 37 14.29 -5.67 19.22
CA LYS A 37 15.25 -4.65 18.79
C LYS A 37 15.32 -4.54 17.26
N LYS A 38 15.27 -5.67 16.56
CA LYS A 38 15.29 -5.72 15.09
C LYS A 38 13.99 -5.27 14.43
N LEU A 39 12.85 -5.35 15.13
CA LEU A 39 11.55 -4.86 14.66
C LEU A 39 11.36 -3.35 14.89
N GLN A 40 12.15 -2.72 15.74
CA GLN A 40 12.03 -1.29 16.05
C GLN A 40 12.28 -0.42 14.80
N ARG A 41 11.27 0.36 14.40
CA ARG A 41 11.29 1.31 13.27
C ARG A 41 10.52 2.58 13.65
N PRO A 42 10.85 3.73 13.08
CA PRO A 42 10.02 4.94 13.22
C PRO A 42 8.57 4.65 12.76
N GLY A 43 7.60 5.05 13.57
CA GLY A 43 6.18 4.86 13.25
C GLY A 43 5.61 3.48 13.59
N ILE A 44 6.38 2.60 14.22
CA ILE A 44 5.96 1.28 14.72
C ILE A 44 6.03 1.26 16.24
N GLU A 45 4.95 0.83 16.89
CA GLU A 45 4.86 0.54 18.30
C GLU A 45 4.91 -0.99 18.50
N ILE A 46 5.88 -1.49 19.29
CA ILE A 46 5.99 -2.93 19.56
C ILE A 46 5.33 -3.25 20.90
N VAL A 47 4.37 -4.15 20.89
CA VAL A 47 3.74 -4.73 22.09
C VAL A 47 4.38 -6.10 22.32
N ASN A 48 5.42 -6.16 23.15
CA ASN A 48 6.15 -7.40 23.45
C ASN A 48 5.63 -8.03 24.74
N LEU A 49 5.08 -9.24 24.65
CA LEU A 49 4.55 -10.00 25.80
C LEU A 49 5.53 -11.08 26.33
N GLY A 50 6.77 -11.11 25.79
CA GLY A 50 7.81 -12.03 26.23
C GLY A 50 7.51 -13.49 25.89
N LEU A 51 7.91 -14.43 26.78
CA LEU A 51 7.67 -15.86 26.59
C LEU A 51 6.29 -16.28 27.11
N ILE A 52 5.52 -16.91 26.25
CA ILE A 52 4.26 -17.56 26.57
C ILE A 52 4.53 -19.06 26.71
N ASP A 53 4.39 -19.60 27.90
CA ASP A 53 4.90 -20.92 28.29
C ASP A 53 3.84 -21.87 28.87
N ASN A 54 2.58 -21.41 28.96
CA ASN A 54 1.44 -22.25 29.35
C ASN A 54 0.10 -21.70 28.84
N PRO A 55 -0.98 -22.51 28.83
CA PRO A 55 -2.28 -22.10 28.28
C PRO A 55 -2.93 -20.91 28.99
N LYS A 56 -2.75 -20.75 30.30
CA LYS A 56 -3.29 -19.61 31.05
C LYS A 56 -2.70 -18.29 30.56
N LYS A 57 -1.37 -18.22 30.45
CA LYS A 57 -0.68 -17.04 29.89
C LYS A 57 -1.06 -16.80 28.43
N ALA A 58 -1.27 -17.88 27.64
CA ALA A 58 -1.71 -17.75 26.26
C ALA A 58 -3.08 -17.05 26.13
N LEU A 59 -4.03 -17.41 27.01
CA LEU A 59 -5.33 -16.74 27.09
C LEU A 59 -5.19 -15.25 27.43
N GLU A 60 -4.43 -14.93 28.45
CA GLU A 60 -4.16 -13.56 28.91
C GLU A 60 -3.45 -12.74 27.81
N ALA A 61 -2.46 -13.32 27.14
CA ALA A 61 -1.71 -12.67 26.06
C ALA A 61 -2.61 -12.31 24.87
N GLY A 62 -3.51 -13.23 24.49
CA GLY A 62 -4.45 -12.95 23.39
C GLY A 62 -5.39 -11.79 23.69
N HIS A 63 -5.87 -11.66 24.93
CA HIS A 63 -6.67 -10.52 25.38
C HIS A 63 -5.85 -9.22 25.38
N LYS A 64 -4.61 -9.24 25.91
CA LYS A 64 -3.72 -8.07 25.91
C LYS A 64 -3.42 -7.55 24.49
N PHE A 65 -3.14 -8.44 23.54
CA PHE A 65 -2.95 -8.01 22.15
C PHE A 65 -4.20 -7.38 21.56
N ARG A 66 -5.38 -7.94 21.84
CA ARG A 66 -6.65 -7.37 21.40
C ARG A 66 -6.94 -6.00 22.01
N GLU A 67 -6.73 -5.86 23.32
CA GLU A 67 -6.89 -4.59 24.04
C GLU A 67 -5.89 -3.52 23.56
N ALA A 68 -4.65 -3.93 23.28
CA ALA A 68 -3.64 -3.05 22.70
C ALA A 68 -3.97 -2.67 21.24
N GLY A 69 -4.88 -3.38 20.57
CA GLY A 69 -5.25 -3.12 19.19
C GLY A 69 -4.07 -3.30 18.23
N VAL A 70 -3.34 -4.43 18.35
CA VAL A 70 -2.24 -4.73 17.42
C VAL A 70 -2.79 -5.03 16.03
N ASP A 71 -2.02 -4.67 15.00
CA ASP A 71 -2.39 -4.84 13.59
C ASP A 71 -1.82 -6.14 12.99
N LEU A 72 -0.70 -6.63 13.55
CA LEU A 72 0.05 -7.79 13.12
C LEU A 72 0.75 -8.43 14.32
N ILE A 73 0.93 -9.74 14.32
CA ILE A 73 1.72 -10.44 15.34
C ILE A 73 2.91 -11.15 14.71
N PHE A 74 4.10 -10.96 15.29
CA PHE A 74 5.24 -11.86 15.10
C PHE A 74 5.28 -12.88 16.23
N LEU A 75 5.18 -14.15 15.86
CA LEU A 75 5.34 -15.31 16.73
C LEU A 75 6.75 -15.86 16.58
N HIS A 76 7.63 -15.64 17.54
CA HIS A 76 8.97 -16.22 17.50
C HIS A 76 8.94 -17.63 18.09
N ALA A 77 9.17 -18.63 17.24
CA ALA A 77 9.34 -20.03 17.65
C ALA A 77 10.72 -20.21 18.32
N THR A 78 10.83 -19.87 19.63
CA THR A 78 12.10 -19.85 20.36
C THR A 78 12.62 -21.22 20.78
N THR A 79 11.71 -22.19 20.97
CA THR A 79 11.98 -23.58 21.36
C THR A 79 10.76 -24.42 21.07
N TYR A 80 10.81 -25.74 21.29
CA TYR A 80 9.61 -26.55 21.25
C TYR A 80 8.59 -26.10 22.30
N ALA A 81 7.36 -25.94 21.87
CA ALA A 81 6.22 -25.65 22.74
C ALA A 81 4.96 -26.27 22.14
N LEU A 82 3.96 -26.52 22.98
CA LEU A 82 2.71 -27.11 22.57
C LEU A 82 1.81 -26.09 21.85
N SER A 83 1.13 -26.48 20.81
CA SER A 83 0.17 -25.64 20.09
C SER A 83 -0.94 -25.08 21.00
N SER A 84 -1.26 -25.76 22.11
CA SER A 84 -2.18 -25.29 23.15
C SER A 84 -1.70 -24.03 23.89
N THR A 85 -0.41 -23.70 23.83
CA THR A 85 0.15 -22.44 24.37
C THR A 85 0.24 -21.33 23.32
N VAL A 86 -0.07 -21.61 22.07
CA VAL A 86 0.05 -20.67 20.94
C VAL A 86 -1.32 -20.28 20.39
N LEU A 87 -2.18 -21.27 20.09
CA LEU A 87 -3.49 -21.06 19.49
C LEU A 87 -4.37 -20.06 20.25
N PRO A 88 -4.48 -20.11 21.60
CA PRO A 88 -5.32 -19.15 22.33
C PRO A 88 -4.88 -17.69 22.18
N VAL A 89 -3.59 -17.42 21.96
CA VAL A 89 -3.07 -16.07 21.71
C VAL A 89 -3.67 -15.50 20.43
N VAL A 90 -3.47 -16.20 19.32
CA VAL A 90 -3.84 -15.71 17.99
C VAL A 90 -5.35 -15.73 17.76
N GLN A 91 -6.05 -16.72 18.30
CA GLN A 91 -7.53 -16.80 18.22
C GLN A 91 -8.22 -15.58 18.84
N ARG A 92 -7.64 -15.00 19.88
CA ARG A 92 -8.23 -13.86 20.58
C ARG A 92 -7.78 -12.53 20.00
N ALA A 93 -6.54 -12.45 19.58
CA ALA A 93 -5.99 -11.26 18.92
C ALA A 93 -6.72 -10.97 17.60
N LYS A 94 -7.01 -12.00 16.80
CA LYS A 94 -7.73 -11.92 15.49
C LYS A 94 -7.05 -10.97 14.49
N VAL A 95 -5.74 -11.08 14.38
CA VAL A 95 -4.93 -10.34 13.40
C VAL A 95 -4.01 -11.32 12.68
N PRO A 96 -3.47 -10.98 11.50
CA PRO A 96 -2.50 -11.80 10.79
C PRO A 96 -1.29 -12.15 11.64
N VAL A 97 -0.72 -13.34 11.44
CA VAL A 97 0.41 -13.84 12.22
C VAL A 97 1.58 -14.22 11.29
N ILE A 98 2.76 -13.73 11.62
CA ILE A 98 4.00 -14.13 10.97
C ILE A 98 4.80 -14.99 11.96
N ILE A 99 4.99 -16.26 11.63
CA ILE A 99 5.83 -17.17 12.40
C ILE A 99 7.29 -16.89 12.05
N LEU A 100 8.09 -16.51 13.04
CA LEU A 100 9.53 -16.37 12.91
C LEU A 100 10.19 -17.68 13.35
N ASN A 101 10.62 -18.48 12.38
CA ASN A 101 11.38 -19.72 12.55
C ASN A 101 12.87 -19.39 12.42
N LEU A 102 13.49 -18.94 13.50
CA LEU A 102 14.85 -18.41 13.49
C LEU A 102 15.80 -19.32 14.25
N SER A 103 16.87 -19.79 13.55
CA SER A 103 18.01 -20.42 14.21
C SER A 103 18.79 -19.36 15.01
N PRO A 104 19.20 -19.62 16.25
CA PRO A 104 20.02 -18.67 17.01
C PRO A 104 21.42 -18.49 16.41
N GLU A 105 21.95 -19.51 15.73
CA GLU A 105 23.29 -19.56 15.15
C GLU A 105 23.23 -20.13 13.73
N ALA A 106 24.24 -19.87 12.91
CA ALA A 106 24.35 -20.37 11.56
C ALA A 106 24.61 -21.89 11.51
N ALA A 107 25.23 -22.45 12.53
CA ALA A 107 25.54 -23.86 12.65
C ALA A 107 25.51 -24.31 14.12
N ILE A 108 25.23 -25.59 14.33
CA ILE A 108 25.40 -26.22 15.63
C ILE A 108 26.87 -26.65 15.77
N ASP A 109 27.52 -26.23 16.88
CA ASP A 109 28.83 -26.75 17.22
C ASP A 109 28.68 -28.17 17.82
N TYR A 110 28.69 -29.15 16.95
CA TYR A 110 28.50 -30.56 17.32
C TYR A 110 29.59 -31.04 18.28
N GLN A 111 30.82 -30.57 18.13
CA GLN A 111 31.93 -30.97 19.01
C GLN A 111 31.69 -30.48 20.45
N SER A 112 31.42 -29.18 20.64
CA SER A 112 31.12 -28.61 21.93
C SER A 112 29.83 -29.18 22.51
N PHE A 113 28.80 -29.38 21.70
CA PHE A 113 27.54 -30.00 22.12
C PHE A 113 27.75 -31.42 22.67
N ASN A 114 28.44 -32.28 21.92
CA ASN A 114 28.68 -33.66 22.31
C ASN A 114 29.66 -33.77 23.52
N ALA A 115 30.53 -32.79 23.70
CA ALA A 115 31.46 -32.74 24.84
C ALA A 115 30.78 -32.43 26.18
N LEU A 116 29.52 -31.99 26.18
CA LEU A 116 28.75 -31.76 27.41
C LEU A 116 28.62 -33.00 28.28
N GLY A 117 28.53 -34.19 27.64
CA GLY A 117 28.58 -35.49 28.32
C GLY A 117 27.41 -35.83 29.25
N ASP A 118 26.69 -34.81 29.74
CA ASP A 118 25.49 -34.96 30.57
C ASP A 118 24.22 -34.80 29.70
N ARG A 119 23.33 -35.78 29.79
CA ARG A 119 22.11 -35.79 28.99
C ARG A 119 21.18 -34.60 29.28
N THR A 120 21.12 -34.15 30.54
CA THR A 120 20.28 -33.00 30.94
C THR A 120 20.82 -31.71 30.33
N ALA A 121 22.14 -31.49 30.43
CA ALA A 121 22.81 -30.35 29.84
C ALA A 121 22.66 -30.35 28.29
N MET A 122 22.87 -31.50 27.65
CA MET A 122 22.68 -31.66 26.20
C MET A 122 21.24 -31.38 25.79
N THR A 123 20.24 -31.85 26.52
CA THR A 123 18.83 -31.58 26.24
C THR A 123 18.51 -30.09 26.39
N GLY A 124 19.01 -29.43 27.43
CA GLY A 124 18.84 -27.98 27.62
C GLY A 124 19.47 -27.16 26.47
N GLU A 125 20.68 -27.56 26.05
CA GLU A 125 21.35 -26.92 24.91
C GLU A 125 20.59 -27.15 23.59
N TRP A 126 20.16 -28.40 23.32
CA TRP A 126 19.34 -28.69 22.14
C TRP A 126 18.03 -27.87 22.13
N LEU A 127 17.34 -27.74 23.26
CA LEU A 127 16.12 -26.97 23.35
C LEU A 127 16.33 -25.48 23.01
N ALA A 128 17.52 -24.94 23.23
CA ALA A 128 17.84 -23.59 22.82
C ALA A 128 17.97 -23.40 21.28
N PHE A 129 18.17 -24.49 20.54
CA PHE A 129 18.17 -24.54 19.07
C PHE A 129 16.85 -25.08 18.46
N CYS A 130 15.93 -25.57 19.29
CA CYS A 130 14.75 -26.31 18.84
C CYS A 130 13.57 -25.41 18.40
N GLY A 131 13.85 -24.25 17.79
CA GLY A 131 12.83 -23.36 17.27
C GLY A 131 12.03 -23.92 16.10
N ALA A 132 12.67 -24.73 15.23
CA ALA A 132 12.00 -25.33 14.08
C ALA A 132 11.03 -26.47 14.46
N CYS A 133 11.23 -27.13 15.59
CA CYS A 133 10.45 -28.31 15.99
C CYS A 133 8.93 -28.06 16.09
N PRO A 134 8.43 -26.99 16.72
CA PRO A 134 7.01 -26.76 16.90
C PRO A 134 6.33 -26.19 15.65
N VAL A 135 7.07 -25.70 14.67
CA VAL A 135 6.50 -24.96 13.52
C VAL A 135 5.52 -25.82 12.70
N PRO A 136 5.80 -27.08 12.34
CA PRO A 136 4.82 -27.93 11.65
C PRO A 136 3.55 -28.17 12.47
N GLU A 137 3.67 -28.36 13.80
CA GLU A 137 2.53 -28.52 14.70
C GLU A 137 1.68 -27.24 14.73
N ILE A 138 2.31 -26.09 14.90
CA ILE A 138 1.64 -24.77 14.93
C ILE A 138 0.95 -24.51 13.58
N ALA A 139 1.63 -24.71 12.46
CA ALA A 139 1.09 -24.53 11.13
C ALA A 139 -0.13 -25.41 10.86
N ASN A 140 -0.08 -26.70 11.26
CA ASN A 140 -1.21 -27.62 11.14
C ASN A 140 -2.42 -27.12 11.95
N VAL A 141 -2.19 -26.71 13.20
CA VAL A 141 -3.26 -26.24 14.08
C VAL A 141 -3.84 -24.91 13.57
N PHE A 142 -3.02 -23.97 13.11
CA PHE A 142 -3.49 -22.71 12.55
C PHE A 142 -4.32 -22.93 11.29
N SER A 143 -3.87 -23.79 10.35
CA SER A 143 -4.64 -24.14 9.15
C SER A 143 -6.02 -24.70 9.49
N ARG A 144 -6.10 -25.65 10.42
CA ARG A 144 -7.36 -26.27 10.87
C ARG A 144 -8.27 -25.31 11.64
N ALA A 145 -7.66 -24.35 12.37
CA ALA A 145 -8.38 -23.30 13.10
C ALA A 145 -8.75 -22.08 12.22
N ARG A 146 -8.40 -22.10 10.94
CA ARG A 146 -8.61 -20.98 9.99
C ARG A 146 -7.98 -19.68 10.46
N ILE A 147 -6.78 -19.79 11.01
CA ILE A 147 -5.93 -18.63 11.37
C ILE A 147 -5.07 -18.30 10.15
N ASP A 148 -5.13 -17.05 9.70
CA ASP A 148 -4.24 -16.54 8.64
C ASP A 148 -2.84 -16.38 9.21
N PHE A 149 -1.89 -17.13 8.65
CA PHE A 149 -0.50 -17.08 9.07
C PHE A 149 0.45 -17.19 7.88
N HIS A 150 1.62 -16.62 8.06
CA HIS A 150 2.76 -16.75 7.15
C HIS A 150 3.99 -17.08 7.97
N GLN A 151 5.09 -17.43 7.30
CA GLN A 151 6.32 -17.85 7.94
C GLN A 151 7.51 -17.18 7.28
N VAL A 152 8.46 -16.77 8.12
CA VAL A 152 9.81 -16.36 7.72
C VAL A 152 10.79 -17.29 8.41
N THR A 153 11.69 -17.91 7.62
CA THR A 153 12.72 -18.82 8.13
C THR A 153 14.09 -18.24 7.87
N GLY A 154 14.97 -18.31 8.88
CA GLY A 154 16.34 -17.81 8.76
C GLY A 154 17.11 -17.84 10.08
N MET A 155 18.04 -16.90 10.23
CA MET A 155 18.86 -16.79 11.44
C MET A 155 18.47 -15.54 12.25
N LEU A 156 18.60 -15.66 13.57
CA LEU A 156 18.36 -14.55 14.49
C LEU A 156 19.35 -13.40 14.26
N HIS A 157 20.59 -13.73 13.91
CA HIS A 157 21.67 -12.78 13.65
C HIS A 157 22.26 -13.01 12.25
N ASP A 158 22.86 -11.96 11.68
CA ASP A 158 23.67 -11.99 10.46
C ASP A 158 23.02 -12.67 9.22
N ASP A 159 21.69 -12.51 9.08
CA ASP A 159 20.90 -13.01 7.95
C ASP A 159 20.14 -11.84 7.26
N PRO A 160 20.78 -11.13 6.34
CA PRO A 160 20.13 -10.03 5.65
C PRO A 160 18.93 -10.45 4.80
N VAL A 161 18.90 -11.68 4.28
CA VAL A 161 17.78 -12.18 3.47
C VAL A 161 16.53 -12.31 4.33
N CYS A 162 16.65 -13.00 5.46
CA CYS A 162 15.56 -13.17 6.43
C CYS A 162 15.01 -11.81 6.92
N TRP A 163 15.90 -10.91 7.32
CA TRP A 163 15.47 -9.63 7.89
C TRP A 163 14.93 -8.66 6.84
N THR A 164 15.37 -8.76 5.58
CA THR A 164 14.75 -8.05 4.45
C THR A 164 13.32 -8.57 4.22
N GLU A 165 13.08 -9.86 4.33
CA GLU A 165 11.74 -10.43 4.22
C GLU A 165 10.83 -9.94 5.37
N VAL A 166 11.33 -9.90 6.61
CA VAL A 166 10.61 -9.31 7.77
C VAL A 166 10.27 -7.85 7.50
N ASP A 167 11.21 -7.06 6.97
CA ASP A 167 10.97 -5.66 6.64
C ASP A 167 9.88 -5.49 5.55
N THR A 168 9.82 -6.38 4.56
CA THR A 168 8.74 -6.35 3.55
C THR A 168 7.37 -6.68 4.15
N TRP A 169 7.29 -7.57 5.14
CA TRP A 169 6.05 -7.80 5.89
C TRP A 169 5.62 -6.58 6.72
N LEU A 170 6.57 -5.90 7.37
CA LEU A 170 6.30 -4.66 8.12
C LEU A 170 5.82 -3.54 7.18
N ASP A 171 6.43 -3.40 6.01
CA ASP A 171 6.00 -2.42 5.00
C ASP A 171 4.57 -2.72 4.51
N ALA A 172 4.27 -3.99 4.20
CA ALA A 172 2.92 -4.41 3.80
C ALA A 172 1.90 -4.15 4.91
N ALA A 173 2.23 -4.45 6.17
CA ALA A 173 1.36 -4.18 7.32
C ALA A 173 1.12 -2.67 7.51
N ARG A 174 2.15 -1.83 7.31
CA ARG A 174 2.02 -0.37 7.36
C ARG A 174 1.07 0.16 6.28
N VAL A 175 1.13 -0.42 5.08
CA VAL A 175 0.21 -0.06 4.00
C VAL A 175 -1.22 -0.54 4.32
N ALA A 176 -1.40 -1.79 4.77
CA ALA A 176 -2.70 -2.30 5.22
C ALA A 176 -3.32 -1.41 6.31
N HIS A 177 -2.52 -1.04 7.33
CA HIS A 177 -2.94 -0.10 8.38
C HIS A 177 -3.32 1.29 7.80
N THR A 178 -2.57 1.79 6.82
CA THR A 178 -2.88 3.07 6.15
C THR A 178 -4.21 3.00 5.42
N LEU A 179 -4.49 1.91 4.71
CA LEU A 179 -5.76 1.70 4.00
C LEU A 179 -6.93 1.58 4.96
N PHE A 180 -6.77 0.82 6.04
CA PHE A 180 -7.79 0.64 7.07
C PHE A 180 -8.24 1.96 7.72
N HIS A 181 -7.36 2.94 7.78
CA HIS A 181 -7.64 4.27 8.32
C HIS A 181 -7.83 5.35 7.26
N ASN A 182 -7.86 4.99 5.97
CA ASN A 182 -8.06 5.93 4.89
C ASN A 182 -9.52 6.40 4.83
N ARG A 183 -9.72 7.70 4.59
CA ARG A 183 -11.03 8.27 4.22
C ARG A 183 -10.97 8.61 2.74
N LEU A 184 -11.71 7.87 1.94
CA LEU A 184 -11.84 8.08 0.50
C LEU A 184 -13.05 8.96 0.22
N GLY A 185 -12.82 10.18 -0.27
CA GLY A 185 -13.87 11.04 -0.78
C GLY A 185 -14.38 10.55 -2.13
N LEU A 186 -15.69 10.52 -2.29
CA LEU A 186 -16.39 10.20 -3.52
C LEU A 186 -17.21 11.41 -3.95
N MET A 187 -16.69 12.23 -4.89
CA MET A 187 -17.30 13.51 -5.26
C MET A 187 -17.94 13.45 -6.64
N GLY A 188 -19.26 13.60 -6.70
CA GLY A 188 -20.06 13.58 -7.91
C GLY A 188 -20.59 12.19 -8.25
N HIS A 189 -20.30 11.67 -9.44
CA HIS A 189 -20.84 10.39 -9.95
C HIS A 189 -19.89 9.70 -10.93
N TYR A 190 -20.13 8.43 -11.22
CA TYR A 190 -19.37 7.71 -12.25
C TYR A 190 -19.49 8.36 -13.64
N TYR A 191 -18.46 8.22 -14.46
CA TYR A 191 -18.58 8.49 -15.88
C TYR A 191 -19.62 7.53 -16.49
N GLY A 192 -20.67 8.10 -17.08
CA GLY A 192 -21.77 7.31 -17.62
C GLY A 192 -21.34 6.47 -18.84
N GLY A 193 -21.58 5.16 -18.77
CA GLY A 193 -21.29 4.24 -19.87
C GLY A 193 -19.98 3.45 -19.75
N MET A 194 -19.06 3.83 -18.89
CA MET A 194 -17.85 3.06 -18.58
C MET A 194 -18.17 2.00 -17.53
N LEU A 195 -18.72 0.85 -17.95
CA LEU A 195 -19.23 -0.18 -17.02
C LEU A 195 -18.12 -0.85 -16.18
N ASP A 196 -16.91 -0.85 -16.70
CA ASP A 196 -15.73 -1.45 -16.08
C ASP A 196 -15.22 -0.69 -14.85
N ILE A 197 -15.51 0.61 -14.72
CA ILE A 197 -15.09 1.42 -13.57
C ILE A 197 -16.06 1.35 -12.38
N TYR A 198 -17.29 0.88 -12.59
CA TYR A 198 -18.26 0.74 -11.49
C TYR A 198 -17.73 -0.27 -10.47
N SER A 199 -17.94 0.02 -9.20
CA SER A 199 -17.34 -0.73 -8.11
C SER A 199 -18.34 -1.00 -6.99
N ASP A 200 -18.29 -2.20 -6.42
CA ASP A 200 -18.96 -2.50 -5.15
C ASP A 200 -18.19 -1.86 -3.99
N THR A 201 -18.69 -0.71 -3.53
CA THR A 201 -18.10 0.04 -2.42
C THR A 201 -18.10 -0.73 -1.11
N THR A 202 -19.04 -1.64 -0.89
CA THR A 202 -19.06 -2.52 0.28
C THR A 202 -17.91 -3.50 0.25
N LEU A 203 -17.65 -4.11 -0.91
CA LEU A 203 -16.53 -5.02 -1.11
C LEU A 203 -15.18 -4.28 -0.92
N GLN A 204 -15.06 -3.04 -1.41
CA GLN A 204 -13.88 -2.20 -1.20
C GLN A 204 -13.62 -1.94 0.30
N CYS A 205 -14.65 -1.55 1.05
CA CYS A 205 -14.55 -1.35 2.50
C CYS A 205 -14.27 -2.65 3.25
N ALA A 206 -14.89 -3.75 2.85
CA ALA A 206 -14.67 -5.05 3.49
C ALA A 206 -13.23 -5.55 3.33
N THR A 207 -12.60 -5.28 2.18
CA THR A 207 -11.24 -5.73 1.88
C THR A 207 -10.16 -4.79 2.46
N PHE A 208 -10.30 -3.48 2.25
CA PHE A 208 -9.26 -2.52 2.62
C PHE A 208 -9.50 -1.86 3.99
N GLY A 209 -10.66 -2.04 4.58
CA GLY A 209 -11.06 -1.33 5.80
C GLY A 209 -11.62 0.04 5.49
N GLY A 210 -10.96 1.08 5.69
CA GLY A 210 -11.27 2.43 5.29
C GLY A 210 -12.71 2.94 5.47
N HIS A 211 -12.94 4.19 5.12
CA HIS A 211 -14.26 4.82 5.11
C HIS A 211 -14.46 5.58 3.80
N MET A 212 -15.65 5.47 3.20
CA MET A 212 -16.02 6.21 2.00
C MET A 212 -16.97 7.35 2.37
N GLU A 213 -16.61 8.55 1.95
CA GLU A 213 -17.32 9.81 2.22
C GLU A 213 -17.94 10.31 0.94
N MET A 214 -19.27 10.33 0.85
CA MET A 214 -19.98 10.93 -0.29
C MET A 214 -19.94 12.46 -0.17
N ILE A 215 -19.52 13.11 -1.24
CA ILE A 215 -19.31 14.57 -1.27
C ILE A 215 -20.04 15.13 -2.49
N GLU A 216 -20.82 16.17 -2.27
CA GLU A 216 -21.47 16.88 -3.36
C GLU A 216 -20.51 17.90 -4.01
N VAL A 217 -20.59 18.06 -5.33
CA VAL A 217 -19.76 19.06 -6.03
C VAL A 217 -20.11 20.49 -5.57
N ASP A 218 -21.33 20.70 -5.10
CA ASP A 218 -21.81 21.95 -4.56
C ASP A 218 -21.02 22.42 -3.33
N GLU A 219 -20.48 21.47 -2.52
CA GLU A 219 -19.60 21.80 -1.39
C GLU A 219 -18.31 22.43 -1.86
N LEU A 220 -17.67 21.84 -2.88
CA LEU A 220 -16.48 22.43 -3.48
C LEU A 220 -16.76 23.79 -4.10
N ALA A 221 -17.89 23.95 -4.79
CA ALA A 221 -18.30 25.23 -5.36
C ALA A 221 -18.54 26.31 -4.26
N ALA A 222 -19.14 25.93 -3.13
CA ALA A 222 -19.33 26.81 -1.99
C ALA A 222 -17.99 27.26 -1.39
N LEU A 223 -17.08 26.34 -1.14
CA LEU A 223 -15.73 26.65 -0.63
C LEU A 223 -14.94 27.55 -1.57
N ARG A 224 -15.13 27.42 -2.90
CA ARG A 224 -14.50 28.29 -3.90
C ARG A 224 -14.97 29.76 -3.78
N ARG A 225 -16.24 29.99 -3.47
CA ARG A 225 -16.76 31.36 -3.30
C ARG A 225 -16.08 32.10 -2.16
N GLU A 226 -15.65 31.37 -1.13
CA GLU A 226 -15.00 31.92 0.07
C GLU A 226 -13.51 32.19 -0.08
N VAL A 227 -12.88 31.77 -1.20
CA VAL A 227 -11.43 31.93 -1.39
C VAL A 227 -11.08 33.40 -1.64
N ALA A 228 -10.30 33.99 -0.72
CA ALA A 228 -9.86 35.39 -0.81
C ALA A 228 -8.81 35.58 -1.93
N GLY A 229 -8.80 36.79 -2.53
CA GLY A 229 -7.86 37.13 -3.60
C GLY A 229 -6.37 36.95 -3.23
N ALA A 230 -6.00 37.21 -1.96
CA ALA A 230 -4.65 37.00 -1.48
C ALA A 230 -4.24 35.53 -1.52
N GLN A 231 -5.14 34.59 -1.21
CA GLN A 231 -4.92 33.14 -1.27
C GLN A 231 -4.76 32.68 -2.72
N ILE A 232 -5.53 33.27 -3.66
CA ILE A 232 -5.39 32.98 -5.09
C ILE A 232 -4.00 33.39 -5.56
N LYS A 233 -3.56 34.62 -5.29
CA LYS A 233 -2.22 35.13 -5.67
C LYS A 233 -1.10 34.23 -5.10
N GLN A 234 -1.21 33.81 -3.85
CA GLN A 234 -0.24 32.93 -3.21
C GLN A 234 -0.20 31.54 -3.89
N ARG A 235 -1.38 31.02 -4.28
CA ARG A 235 -1.47 29.73 -4.96
C ARG A 235 -0.94 29.79 -6.39
N VAL A 236 -1.17 30.85 -7.14
CA VAL A 236 -0.56 31.08 -8.46
C VAL A 236 0.96 31.14 -8.34
N ALA A 237 1.50 31.84 -7.34
CA ALA A 237 2.93 31.87 -7.07
C ALA A 237 3.49 30.45 -6.76
N LYS A 238 2.71 29.60 -6.06
CA LYS A 238 3.07 28.19 -5.86
C LYS A 238 3.06 27.42 -7.19
N PHE A 239 2.08 27.63 -8.06
CA PHE A 239 2.04 26.98 -9.38
C PHE A 239 3.27 27.31 -10.21
N ASN A 240 3.64 28.59 -10.32
CA ASN A 240 4.84 29.04 -11.05
C ASN A 240 6.14 28.40 -10.51
N ARG A 241 6.20 28.12 -9.21
CA ARG A 241 7.36 27.45 -8.60
C ARG A 241 7.40 25.95 -8.89
N VAL A 242 6.22 25.30 -8.85
CA VAL A 242 6.12 23.81 -8.94
C VAL A 242 6.06 23.34 -10.38
N PHE A 243 5.32 24.06 -11.24
CA PHE A 243 5.08 23.69 -12.63
C PHE A 243 5.87 24.56 -13.61
N ASP A 244 6.12 24.02 -14.79
CA ASP A 244 6.59 24.74 -15.96
C ASP A 244 5.38 25.26 -16.75
N ILE A 245 4.93 26.47 -16.40
CA ILE A 245 3.74 27.10 -17.00
C ILE A 245 4.09 27.54 -18.41
N GLN A 246 3.41 27.00 -19.41
CA GLN A 246 3.65 27.35 -20.81
C GLN A 246 3.05 28.73 -21.16
N PRO A 247 3.64 29.46 -22.13
CA PRO A 247 3.24 30.84 -22.45
C PRO A 247 1.80 31.01 -22.93
N ASP A 248 1.16 29.94 -23.42
CA ASP A 248 -0.22 29.93 -23.90
C ASP A 248 -1.24 29.78 -22.75
N CYS A 249 -0.80 29.60 -21.50
CA CYS A 249 -1.67 29.59 -20.33
C CYS A 249 -2.07 31.02 -19.93
N SER A 250 -3.36 31.33 -19.94
CA SER A 250 -3.82 32.65 -19.51
C SER A 250 -3.76 32.82 -17.99
N GLN A 251 -3.50 34.06 -17.53
CA GLN A 251 -3.53 34.41 -16.09
C GLN A 251 -4.90 34.10 -15.47
N ALA A 252 -5.99 34.34 -16.21
CA ALA A 252 -7.35 34.06 -15.74
C ALA A 252 -7.57 32.57 -15.43
N GLU A 253 -7.06 31.66 -16.29
CA GLU A 253 -7.15 30.22 -16.06
C GLU A 253 -6.28 29.77 -14.87
N LEU A 254 -5.09 30.37 -14.70
CA LEU A 254 -4.24 30.11 -13.52
C LEU A 254 -4.92 30.54 -12.21
N GLU A 255 -5.56 31.70 -12.20
CA GLU A 255 -6.31 32.18 -11.03
C GLU A 255 -7.55 31.33 -10.75
N ARG A 256 -8.25 30.87 -11.79
CA ARG A 256 -9.38 29.96 -11.69
C ARG A 256 -8.96 28.63 -11.09
N ALA A 257 -7.89 28.03 -11.60
CA ALA A 257 -7.31 26.79 -11.04
C ALA A 257 -6.78 26.99 -9.62
N ALA A 258 -6.17 28.14 -9.33
CA ALA A 258 -5.69 28.47 -7.99
C ALA A 258 -6.83 28.56 -6.96
N ARG A 259 -7.95 29.19 -7.32
CA ARG A 259 -9.15 29.27 -6.49
C ARG A 259 -9.66 27.86 -6.15
N THR A 260 -9.82 26.99 -7.14
CA THR A 260 -10.25 25.59 -6.95
C THR A 260 -9.26 24.81 -6.10
N SER A 261 -7.96 24.97 -6.35
CA SER A 261 -6.93 24.29 -5.58
C SER A 261 -6.91 24.68 -4.10
N VAL A 262 -7.23 25.93 -3.75
CA VAL A 262 -7.36 26.37 -2.34
C VAL A 262 -8.62 25.75 -1.72
N ALA A 263 -9.74 25.76 -2.45
CA ALA A 263 -10.98 25.12 -1.99
C ALA A 263 -10.82 23.62 -1.74
N LEU A 264 -10.12 22.92 -2.65
CA LEU A 264 -9.80 21.50 -2.46
C LEU A 264 -8.97 21.22 -1.20
N ASP A 265 -8.01 22.08 -0.87
CA ASP A 265 -7.25 21.94 0.38
C ASP A 265 -8.15 22.03 1.61
N ARG A 266 -9.17 22.92 1.58
CA ARG A 266 -10.17 23.04 2.65
C ARG A 266 -11.06 21.81 2.68
N LEU A 267 -11.63 21.39 1.57
CA LEU A 267 -12.48 20.21 1.46
C LEU A 267 -11.78 18.97 2.03
N VAL A 268 -10.55 18.72 1.60
CA VAL A 268 -9.73 17.59 2.09
C VAL A 268 -9.51 17.66 3.60
N LYS A 269 -9.28 18.86 4.13
CA LYS A 269 -9.07 19.06 5.58
C LYS A 269 -10.36 18.86 6.38
N GLU A 270 -11.49 19.41 5.93
CA GLU A 270 -12.79 19.31 6.60
C GLU A 270 -13.27 17.87 6.67
N HIS A 271 -13.22 17.15 5.56
CA HIS A 271 -13.58 15.72 5.48
C HIS A 271 -12.45 14.77 5.92
N GLN A 272 -11.26 15.28 6.25
CA GLN A 272 -10.08 14.48 6.65
C GLN A 272 -9.72 13.41 5.60
N LEU A 273 -9.80 13.75 4.31
CA LEU A 273 -9.59 12.80 3.22
C LEU A 273 -8.14 12.39 3.09
N GLY A 274 -7.92 11.10 2.86
CA GLY A 274 -6.63 10.54 2.48
C GLY A 274 -6.53 10.16 1.00
N SER A 275 -7.65 10.21 0.26
CA SER A 275 -7.75 10.02 -1.19
C SER A 275 -9.09 10.54 -1.71
N LEU A 276 -9.23 10.74 -3.03
CA LEU A 276 -10.44 11.29 -3.66
C LEU A 276 -10.66 10.68 -5.03
N ALA A 277 -11.87 10.20 -5.31
CA ALA A 277 -12.35 9.93 -6.67
C ALA A 277 -13.39 10.99 -7.04
N TYR A 278 -13.33 11.52 -8.25
CA TYR A 278 -14.24 12.59 -8.66
C TYR A 278 -14.66 12.48 -10.13
N TYR A 279 -15.87 12.87 -10.41
CA TYR A 279 -16.35 13.16 -11.75
C TYR A 279 -17.65 13.98 -11.66
N TYR A 280 -17.85 14.85 -12.64
CA TYR A 280 -19.07 15.60 -12.78
C TYR A 280 -19.33 15.96 -14.25
N MET A 281 -20.49 15.60 -14.73
CA MET A 281 -21.02 16.04 -16.01
C MET A 281 -22.41 16.64 -15.73
N GLY A 282 -22.40 17.88 -15.23
CA GLY A 282 -23.63 18.61 -14.95
C GLY A 282 -24.24 19.19 -16.21
N THR A 283 -25.51 19.43 -16.13
CA THR A 283 -26.26 20.14 -17.14
C THR A 283 -26.82 21.43 -16.55
N GLY A 284 -26.09 22.53 -16.76
CA GLY A 284 -26.60 23.86 -16.42
C GLY A 284 -26.28 24.42 -15.05
N ASN A 285 -25.46 23.73 -14.19
CA ASN A 285 -24.88 24.32 -13.00
C ASN A 285 -23.50 24.89 -13.31
N ALA A 286 -23.46 26.18 -13.69
CA ALA A 286 -22.23 26.84 -14.14
C ALA A 286 -21.14 26.89 -13.05
N GLU A 287 -21.48 26.95 -11.76
CA GLU A 287 -20.50 26.98 -10.67
C GLU A 287 -19.82 25.62 -10.49
N ASN A 288 -20.56 24.53 -10.55
CA ASN A 288 -20.04 23.18 -10.49
C ASN A 288 -19.17 22.86 -11.71
N GLU A 289 -19.62 23.24 -12.90
CA GLU A 289 -18.85 23.11 -14.14
C GLU A 289 -17.55 23.90 -14.08
N ASP A 290 -17.58 25.13 -13.52
CA ASP A 290 -16.40 25.96 -13.32
C ASP A 290 -15.43 25.35 -12.31
N ALA A 291 -15.93 24.74 -11.24
CA ALA A 291 -15.12 24.04 -10.26
C ALA A 291 -14.38 22.86 -10.88
N ILE A 292 -15.12 21.95 -11.54
CA ILE A 292 -14.57 20.73 -12.10
C ILE A 292 -13.65 20.98 -13.30
N SER A 293 -13.95 21.95 -14.17
CA SER A 293 -13.08 22.30 -15.30
C SER A 293 -11.78 23.03 -14.91
N SER A 294 -11.58 23.34 -13.62
CA SER A 294 -10.37 24.00 -13.10
C SER A 294 -9.65 23.18 -12.01
N ILE A 295 -9.95 21.89 -11.89
CA ILE A 295 -9.56 21.05 -10.75
C ILE A 295 -8.15 20.41 -10.90
N ILE A 296 -7.64 20.23 -12.12
CA ILE A 296 -6.50 19.37 -12.45
C ILE A 296 -5.22 19.76 -11.69
N LEU A 297 -4.85 21.04 -11.67
CA LEU A 297 -3.64 21.48 -10.97
C LEU A 297 -3.74 21.26 -9.46
N GLY A 298 -4.91 21.49 -8.88
CA GLY A 298 -5.19 21.24 -7.48
C GLY A 298 -5.07 19.76 -7.13
N ASN A 299 -5.68 18.91 -7.92
CA ASN A 299 -5.64 17.45 -7.74
C ASN A 299 -4.23 16.89 -7.91
N SER A 300 -3.44 17.42 -8.87
CA SER A 300 -2.03 17.02 -9.03
C SER A 300 -1.18 17.40 -7.81
N LEU A 301 -1.44 18.56 -7.19
CA LEU A 301 -0.79 18.94 -5.93
C LEU A 301 -1.23 18.07 -4.75
N LEU A 302 -2.49 17.64 -4.69
CA LEU A 302 -2.99 16.71 -3.68
C LEU A 302 -2.31 15.35 -3.82
N THR A 303 -2.31 14.78 -5.04
CA THR A 303 -1.71 13.50 -5.37
C THR A 303 -0.23 13.48 -4.99
N ALA A 304 0.54 14.51 -5.35
CA ALA A 304 1.96 14.60 -5.04
C ALA A 304 2.31 14.70 -3.54
N ARG A 305 1.33 14.96 -2.67
CA ARG A 305 1.52 15.03 -1.22
C ARG A 305 0.85 13.90 -0.44
N GLY A 306 0.51 12.79 -1.11
CA GLY A 306 -0.01 11.59 -0.50
C GLY A 306 -1.53 11.53 -0.36
N ILE A 307 -2.25 12.37 -1.12
CA ILE A 307 -3.71 12.35 -1.24
C ILE A 307 -4.05 12.06 -2.72
N PRO A 308 -3.95 10.81 -3.17
CA PRO A 308 -4.22 10.44 -4.55
C PRO A 308 -5.61 10.84 -5.00
N VAL A 309 -5.72 11.33 -6.23
CA VAL A 309 -6.98 11.75 -6.83
C VAL A 309 -7.16 11.05 -8.18
N ALA A 310 -8.21 10.25 -8.30
CA ALA A 310 -8.62 9.61 -9.55
C ALA A 310 -9.75 10.38 -10.23
N GLY A 311 -9.65 10.54 -11.54
CA GLY A 311 -10.73 11.02 -12.41
C GLY A 311 -11.83 9.98 -12.56
N GLU A 312 -12.90 10.36 -13.30
CA GLU A 312 -13.97 9.47 -13.76
C GLU A 312 -14.73 8.76 -12.63
N TYR A 313 -14.51 9.18 -11.36
CA TYR A 313 -15.03 8.56 -10.14
C TYR A 313 -14.51 7.12 -9.95
N GLU A 314 -13.29 6.81 -10.45
CA GLU A 314 -12.77 5.46 -10.43
C GLU A 314 -12.24 5.05 -9.06
N VAL A 315 -13.10 4.35 -8.29
CA VAL A 315 -12.83 3.88 -6.92
C VAL A 315 -11.69 2.87 -6.89
N LYS A 316 -11.66 1.92 -7.81
CA LYS A 316 -10.62 0.86 -7.87
C LYS A 316 -9.25 1.44 -8.12
N ASN A 317 -9.16 2.39 -9.06
CA ASN A 317 -7.87 2.98 -9.40
C ASN A 317 -7.36 3.94 -8.31
N VAL A 318 -8.22 4.72 -7.63
CA VAL A 318 -7.76 5.53 -6.50
C VAL A 318 -7.25 4.67 -5.33
N GLN A 319 -7.80 3.47 -5.13
CA GLN A 319 -7.26 2.50 -4.17
C GLN A 319 -5.87 2.00 -4.61
N ALA A 320 -5.71 1.65 -5.90
CA ALA A 320 -4.40 1.28 -6.45
C ALA A 320 -3.37 2.41 -6.30
N MET A 321 -3.75 3.65 -6.61
CA MET A 321 -2.90 4.83 -6.41
C MET A 321 -2.53 5.01 -4.92
N LYS A 322 -3.48 4.82 -4.01
CA LYS A 322 -3.25 4.93 -2.55
C LYS A 322 -2.31 3.86 -2.03
N ILE A 323 -2.42 2.64 -2.53
CA ILE A 323 -1.51 1.53 -2.21
C ILE A 323 -0.07 1.88 -2.62
N LEU A 324 0.13 2.31 -3.87
CA LEU A 324 1.47 2.68 -4.37
C LEU A 324 2.05 3.89 -3.62
N ASP A 325 1.23 4.91 -3.34
CA ASP A 325 1.64 6.07 -2.55
C ASP A 325 2.05 5.68 -1.12
N ALA A 326 1.30 4.79 -0.49
CA ALA A 326 1.62 4.30 0.85
C ALA A 326 2.92 3.47 0.89
N PHE A 327 3.34 2.86 -0.21
CA PHE A 327 4.67 2.27 -0.40
C PHE A 327 5.75 3.30 -0.77
N HIS A 328 5.43 4.61 -0.82
CA HIS A 328 6.32 5.70 -1.23
C HIS A 328 6.80 5.61 -2.69
N SER A 329 6.03 4.97 -3.54
CA SER A 329 6.30 4.79 -4.98
C SER A 329 5.51 5.75 -5.86
N GLY A 330 4.74 6.64 -5.26
CA GLY A 330 3.80 7.49 -5.98
C GLY A 330 2.53 6.73 -6.32
N GLY A 331 2.00 6.93 -7.48
CA GLY A 331 0.75 6.32 -7.96
C GLY A 331 0.05 7.31 -8.87
N SER A 332 0.39 7.28 -10.16
CA SER A 332 -0.24 8.14 -11.17
C SER A 332 -1.35 7.37 -11.88
N PHE A 333 -2.45 8.06 -12.12
CA PHE A 333 -3.57 7.56 -12.90
C PHE A 333 -3.13 7.36 -14.36
N THR A 334 -3.39 6.20 -14.95
CA THR A 334 -2.97 5.89 -16.32
C THR A 334 -3.86 4.86 -17.01
N GLU A 335 -3.84 4.86 -18.35
CA GLU A 335 -4.48 3.88 -19.23
C GLU A 335 -3.59 3.60 -20.45
N TYR A 336 -3.94 2.61 -21.27
CA TYR A 336 -3.26 2.37 -22.53
C TYR A 336 -3.61 3.43 -23.56
N TYR A 337 -2.58 4.00 -24.22
CA TYR A 337 -2.75 4.90 -25.36
C TYR A 337 -2.43 4.21 -26.67
N ALA A 338 -1.28 3.54 -26.76
CA ALA A 338 -0.83 2.90 -27.99
C ALA A 338 0.23 1.84 -27.72
N MET A 339 0.47 0.99 -28.70
CA MET A 339 1.58 0.04 -28.72
C MET A 339 2.55 0.43 -29.83
N ASP A 340 3.82 0.53 -29.50
CA ASP A 340 4.91 0.72 -30.46
C ASP A 340 5.69 -0.60 -30.58
N PHE A 341 5.37 -1.37 -31.62
CA PHE A 341 5.99 -2.69 -31.86
C PHE A 341 7.41 -2.59 -32.39
N LYS A 342 7.83 -1.43 -32.91
CA LYS A 342 9.21 -1.23 -33.36
C LYS A 342 10.16 -1.12 -32.18
N ASP A 343 9.76 -0.36 -31.18
CA ASP A 343 10.56 -0.13 -29.96
C ASP A 343 10.18 -1.11 -28.82
N ASP A 344 9.19 -1.96 -29.07
CA ASP A 344 8.62 -2.91 -28.10
C ASP A 344 8.23 -2.26 -26.76
N VAL A 345 7.42 -1.22 -26.84
CA VAL A 345 6.90 -0.48 -25.69
C VAL A 345 5.40 -0.26 -25.78
N VAL A 346 4.78 -0.08 -24.62
CA VAL A 346 3.40 0.39 -24.47
C VAL A 346 3.44 1.84 -24.04
N LEU A 347 2.75 2.71 -24.76
CA LEU A 347 2.51 4.09 -24.33
C LEU A 347 1.29 4.10 -23.44
N MET A 348 1.45 4.63 -22.23
CA MET A 348 0.37 4.75 -21.27
C MET A 348 0.38 6.17 -20.68
N GLY A 349 -0.80 6.68 -20.41
CA GLY A 349 -0.98 8.02 -19.87
C GLY A 349 -2.43 8.27 -19.49
N HIS A 350 -2.76 9.52 -19.16
CA HIS A 350 -4.14 9.95 -18.94
C HIS A 350 -4.28 11.47 -19.02
N ASP A 351 -5.47 11.93 -19.44
CA ASP A 351 -5.90 13.31 -19.28
C ASP A 351 -6.28 13.58 -17.82
N GLY A 352 -5.86 14.69 -17.25
CA GLY A 352 -6.28 15.07 -15.91
C GLY A 352 -5.12 15.17 -14.93
N PRO A 353 -5.36 14.90 -13.62
CA PRO A 353 -4.33 15.03 -12.61
C PRO A 353 -3.27 13.93 -12.72
N ALA A 354 -2.02 14.30 -12.43
CA ALA A 354 -0.90 13.37 -12.41
C ALA A 354 -0.14 13.43 -11.09
N HIS A 355 0.61 12.37 -10.78
CA HIS A 355 1.50 12.35 -9.61
C HIS A 355 2.82 13.03 -9.94
N ILE A 356 2.86 14.36 -9.87
CA ILE A 356 3.98 15.18 -10.35
C ILE A 356 5.32 14.92 -9.63
N ALA A 357 5.32 14.33 -8.43
CA ALA A 357 6.55 13.99 -7.72
C ALA A 357 7.30 12.79 -8.33
N ILE A 358 6.64 11.97 -9.16
CA ILE A 358 7.28 10.88 -9.91
C ILE A 358 7.57 11.26 -11.37
N GLY A 359 7.39 12.53 -11.72
CA GLY A 359 7.64 13.03 -13.06
C GLY A 359 9.13 13.10 -13.41
N GLN A 360 9.45 12.90 -14.70
CA GLN A 360 10.76 13.12 -15.29
C GLN A 360 10.94 14.61 -15.53
N GLY A 361 11.62 15.29 -14.60
CA GLY A 361 11.76 16.73 -14.66
C GLY A 361 10.53 17.52 -14.18
N LYS A 362 10.46 18.78 -14.58
CA LYS A 362 9.38 19.68 -14.15
C LYS A 362 8.14 19.48 -15.05
N THR A 363 7.01 19.25 -14.44
CA THR A 363 5.74 19.03 -15.15
C THR A 363 5.29 20.30 -15.86
N LYS A 364 5.00 20.21 -17.16
CA LYS A 364 4.46 21.32 -17.96
C LYS A 364 2.97 21.50 -17.69
N VAL A 365 2.51 22.74 -17.77
CA VAL A 365 1.09 23.09 -17.74
C VAL A 365 0.71 23.74 -19.06
N ARG A 366 -0.36 23.25 -19.68
CA ARG A 366 -0.91 23.75 -20.95
C ARG A 366 -2.41 24.02 -20.83
N PRO A 367 -3.00 24.85 -21.70
CA PRO A 367 -4.45 24.93 -21.84
C PRO A 367 -5.02 23.58 -22.29
N LEU A 368 -6.09 23.16 -21.64
CA LEU A 368 -6.88 21.98 -22.05
C LEU A 368 -7.81 22.36 -23.19
N LYS A 369 -7.33 22.25 -24.43
CA LYS A 369 -8.07 22.67 -25.66
C LYS A 369 -9.08 21.64 -26.13
N VAL A 370 -8.82 20.37 -25.85
CA VAL A 370 -9.68 19.24 -26.26
C VAL A 370 -9.95 18.38 -25.04
N TYR A 371 -11.19 17.95 -24.90
CA TYR A 371 -11.59 17.02 -23.85
C TYR A 371 -12.59 16.03 -24.44
N HIS A 372 -12.35 14.74 -24.34
CA HIS A 372 -13.20 13.72 -24.94
C HIS A 372 -14.66 13.87 -24.49
N GLY A 373 -15.56 14.10 -25.43
CA GLY A 373 -16.99 14.28 -25.18
C GLY A 373 -17.40 15.61 -24.53
N LYS A 374 -16.47 16.55 -24.30
CA LYS A 374 -16.73 17.87 -23.70
C LYS A 374 -15.99 18.99 -24.40
N VAL A 375 -16.42 20.23 -24.20
CA VAL A 375 -15.66 21.42 -24.62
C VAL A 375 -14.40 21.52 -23.75
N GLY A 376 -13.24 21.61 -24.39
CA GLY A 376 -11.97 21.83 -23.68
C GLY A 376 -11.97 23.17 -22.94
N ARG A 377 -11.76 23.13 -21.63
CA ARG A 377 -11.67 24.31 -20.76
C ARG A 377 -10.75 24.01 -19.58
N GLY A 378 -9.91 24.96 -19.21
CA GLY A 378 -9.02 24.84 -18.07
C GLY A 378 -7.60 24.56 -18.45
N LEU A 379 -6.85 23.99 -17.51
CA LEU A 379 -5.45 23.67 -17.64
C LEU A 379 -5.22 22.17 -17.48
N SER A 380 -4.31 21.63 -18.27
CA SER A 380 -3.84 20.24 -18.21
C SER A 380 -2.40 20.19 -17.75
N VAL A 381 -1.95 19.01 -17.30
CA VAL A 381 -0.56 18.72 -16.97
C VAL A 381 0.03 17.71 -17.94
N GLU A 382 1.24 18.01 -18.43
CA GLU A 382 2.00 17.15 -19.34
C GLU A 382 3.29 16.71 -18.65
N MET A 383 3.46 15.41 -18.47
CA MET A 383 4.69 14.83 -17.90
C MET A 383 4.93 13.40 -18.39
N CYS A 384 6.19 12.98 -18.30
CA CYS A 384 6.58 11.58 -18.31
C CYS A 384 6.88 11.11 -16.88
N VAL A 385 6.66 9.84 -16.61
CA VAL A 385 7.15 9.18 -15.39
C VAL A 385 8.66 9.02 -15.45
N LYS A 386 9.37 9.20 -14.32
CA LYS A 386 10.82 8.99 -14.20
C LYS A 386 11.24 7.69 -14.85
N HIS A 387 12.33 7.74 -15.61
CA HIS A 387 12.89 6.56 -16.23
C HIS A 387 13.47 5.60 -15.19
N GLY A 388 13.34 4.31 -15.44
CA GLY A 388 13.75 3.23 -14.58
C GLY A 388 12.59 2.31 -14.16
N PRO A 389 12.79 1.48 -13.11
CA PRO A 389 11.81 0.51 -12.65
C PRO A 389 10.46 1.14 -12.31
N VAL A 390 9.37 0.49 -12.72
CA VAL A 390 7.99 0.88 -12.40
C VAL A 390 7.16 -0.34 -12.08
N THR A 391 6.08 -0.12 -11.34
CA THR A 391 5.03 -1.10 -11.09
C THR A 391 3.68 -0.54 -11.55
N CYS A 392 3.00 -1.28 -12.41
CA CYS A 392 1.59 -1.08 -12.72
C CYS A 392 0.74 -1.90 -11.74
N LEU A 393 -0.29 -1.27 -11.19
CA LEU A 393 -1.22 -1.90 -10.24
C LEU A 393 -2.66 -1.60 -10.65
N SER A 394 -3.48 -2.65 -10.77
CA SER A 394 -4.94 -2.52 -10.87
C SER A 394 -5.62 -3.30 -9.75
N VAL A 395 -6.65 -2.71 -9.16
CA VAL A 395 -7.57 -3.41 -8.24
C VAL A 395 -8.74 -3.94 -9.07
N VAL A 396 -8.86 -5.26 -9.13
CA VAL A 396 -9.85 -5.96 -9.97
C VAL A 396 -10.92 -6.61 -9.10
N GLU A 397 -12.18 -6.42 -9.42
CA GLU A 397 -13.28 -7.17 -8.83
C GLU A 397 -13.44 -8.50 -9.57
N THR A 398 -13.29 -9.62 -8.85
CA THR A 398 -13.38 -10.95 -9.45
C THR A 398 -14.82 -11.47 -9.45
N PRO A 399 -15.19 -12.36 -10.39
CA PRO A 399 -16.50 -13.00 -10.40
C PRO A 399 -16.83 -13.74 -9.10
N GLY A 400 -15.82 -14.11 -8.31
CA GLY A 400 -15.97 -14.75 -7.00
C GLY A 400 -16.28 -13.80 -5.84
N GLY A 401 -16.52 -12.51 -6.11
CA GLY A 401 -16.82 -11.51 -5.07
C GLY A 401 -15.63 -11.17 -4.18
N LYS A 402 -14.41 -11.19 -4.74
CA LYS A 402 -13.19 -10.77 -4.07
C LYS A 402 -12.51 -9.66 -4.86
N LEU A 403 -11.68 -8.90 -4.17
CA LEU A 403 -10.72 -8.02 -4.83
C LEU A 403 -9.43 -8.78 -5.16
N LYS A 404 -8.81 -8.44 -6.28
CA LYS A 404 -7.53 -8.95 -6.73
C LYS A 404 -6.58 -7.79 -7.01
N LEU A 405 -5.36 -7.86 -6.50
CA LEU A 405 -4.26 -6.98 -6.88
C LEU A 405 -3.59 -7.57 -8.13
N LEU A 406 -3.80 -6.94 -9.28
CA LEU A 406 -3.15 -7.29 -10.54
C LEU A 406 -1.92 -6.40 -10.72
N VAL A 407 -0.76 -7.03 -10.87
CA VAL A 407 0.54 -6.36 -10.85
C VAL A 407 1.33 -6.68 -12.12
N ALA A 408 2.04 -5.70 -12.65
CA ALA A 408 3.10 -5.91 -13.62
C ALA A 408 4.29 -5.00 -13.30
N GLU A 409 5.49 -5.56 -13.35
CA GLU A 409 6.74 -4.82 -13.19
C GLU A 409 7.38 -4.60 -14.56
N GLY A 410 7.84 -3.38 -14.79
CA GLY A 410 8.46 -2.97 -16.04
C GLY A 410 9.41 -1.80 -15.83
N GLU A 411 9.70 -1.11 -16.91
CA GLU A 411 10.56 0.06 -16.91
C GLU A 411 9.90 1.21 -17.68
N SER A 412 9.91 2.42 -17.11
CA SER A 412 9.73 3.65 -17.87
C SER A 412 11.02 3.93 -18.64
N VAL A 413 10.94 4.03 -19.96
CA VAL A 413 12.11 4.15 -20.82
C VAL A 413 12.13 5.47 -21.59
N PRO A 414 13.34 6.02 -21.90
CA PRO A 414 13.46 7.22 -22.72
C PRO A 414 12.96 6.97 -24.16
N GLY A 415 12.64 8.06 -24.85
CA GLY A 415 12.20 8.06 -26.24
C GLY A 415 11.09 9.08 -26.51
N PRO A 416 10.61 9.18 -27.74
CA PRO A 416 9.54 10.11 -28.10
C PRO A 416 8.23 9.71 -27.41
N ILE A 417 7.47 10.71 -26.94
CA ILE A 417 6.12 10.56 -26.39
C ILE A 417 5.10 11.26 -27.29
N LEU A 418 3.83 11.07 -26.97
CA LEU A 418 2.76 11.81 -27.64
C LEU A 418 2.68 13.23 -27.05
N GLU A 419 2.97 14.26 -27.83
CA GLU A 419 2.92 15.66 -27.37
C GLU A 419 1.48 16.23 -27.51
N ILE A 420 0.53 15.57 -26.89
CA ILE A 420 -0.90 15.89 -26.95
C ILE A 420 -1.41 16.70 -25.76
N GLY A 421 -0.50 17.13 -24.88
CA GLY A 421 -0.80 18.02 -23.77
C GLY A 421 -1.28 17.34 -22.49
N ASN A 422 -1.02 16.03 -22.35
CA ASN A 422 -1.35 15.26 -21.16
C ASN A 422 -0.18 14.38 -20.70
N THR A 423 -0.36 13.68 -19.57
CA THR A 423 0.63 12.73 -19.06
C THR A 423 0.66 11.50 -19.95
N ASN A 424 1.84 11.15 -20.47
CA ASN A 424 2.09 9.86 -21.09
C ASN A 424 3.57 9.48 -21.04
N SER A 425 3.82 8.17 -21.02
CA SER A 425 5.17 7.61 -20.91
C SER A 425 5.29 6.32 -21.70
N ARG A 426 6.53 5.91 -21.98
CA ARG A 426 6.88 4.67 -22.65
C ARG A 426 7.25 3.62 -21.64
N TYR A 427 6.57 2.49 -21.66
CA TYR A 427 6.83 1.39 -20.72
C TYR A 427 7.28 0.13 -21.46
N ARG A 428 8.35 -0.47 -20.99
CA ARG A 428 8.88 -1.75 -21.48
C ARG A 428 8.66 -2.81 -20.42
N PHE A 429 8.15 -3.97 -20.85
CA PHE A 429 7.93 -5.14 -20.01
C PHE A 429 8.81 -6.29 -20.49
N VAL A 430 9.32 -7.11 -19.57
CA VAL A 430 10.26 -8.20 -19.89
C VAL A 430 9.68 -9.23 -20.88
N ILE A 431 8.36 -9.39 -20.90
CA ILE A 431 7.65 -10.31 -21.81
C ILE A 431 7.29 -9.66 -23.15
N GLY A 432 7.67 -8.39 -23.38
CA GLY A 432 7.35 -7.61 -24.58
C GLY A 432 5.93 -7.06 -24.59
N ALA A 433 5.73 -5.99 -25.36
CA ALA A 433 4.47 -5.22 -25.38
C ALA A 433 3.26 -6.09 -25.75
N ARG A 434 3.37 -6.95 -26.77
CA ARG A 434 2.28 -7.83 -27.22
C ARG A 434 1.84 -8.81 -26.15
N GLN A 435 2.79 -9.49 -25.53
CA GLN A 435 2.46 -10.51 -24.52
C GLN A 435 1.94 -9.86 -23.25
N PHE A 436 2.52 -8.73 -22.86
CA PHE A 436 2.06 -7.96 -21.70
C PHE A 436 0.59 -7.56 -21.84
N VAL A 437 0.20 -6.91 -22.95
CA VAL A 437 -1.19 -6.46 -23.13
C VAL A 437 -2.17 -7.63 -23.13
N ASN A 438 -1.83 -8.74 -23.79
CA ASN A 438 -2.67 -9.94 -23.78
C ASN A 438 -2.82 -10.55 -22.38
N ALA A 439 -1.72 -10.70 -21.66
CA ALA A 439 -1.71 -11.29 -20.31
C ALA A 439 -2.43 -10.39 -19.29
N TRP A 440 -2.19 -9.08 -19.34
CA TRP A 440 -2.88 -8.10 -18.48
C TRP A 440 -4.39 -8.14 -18.67
N ASN A 441 -4.85 -8.05 -19.93
CA ASN A 441 -6.27 -8.02 -20.27
C ASN A 441 -6.99 -9.34 -19.95
N ALA A 442 -6.28 -10.48 -19.98
CA ALA A 442 -6.84 -11.78 -19.60
C ALA A 442 -7.31 -11.85 -18.13
N HIS A 443 -6.80 -10.96 -17.28
CA HIS A 443 -7.24 -10.85 -15.88
C HIS A 443 -8.48 -9.97 -15.67
N GLY A 444 -9.00 -9.30 -16.72
CA GLY A 444 -10.21 -8.46 -16.67
C GLY A 444 -10.08 -7.21 -15.79
N PRO A 445 -8.99 -6.43 -15.84
CA PRO A 445 -8.92 -5.17 -15.13
C PRO A 445 -9.88 -4.14 -15.70
N ALA A 446 -10.15 -3.05 -14.96
CA ALA A 446 -10.63 -1.83 -15.58
C ALA A 446 -9.60 -1.29 -16.60
N HIS A 447 -10.02 -0.43 -17.52
CA HIS A 447 -9.09 0.13 -18.52
C HIS A 447 -8.03 1.03 -17.88
N HIS A 448 -8.28 1.56 -16.68
CA HIS A 448 -7.31 2.30 -15.89
C HIS A 448 -6.46 1.40 -14.98
N CYS A 449 -5.23 1.83 -14.76
CA CYS A 449 -4.37 1.31 -13.67
C CYS A 449 -3.56 2.45 -13.05
N ALA A 450 -2.97 2.20 -11.90
CA ALA A 450 -2.01 3.13 -11.29
C ALA A 450 -0.59 2.72 -11.64
N VAL A 451 0.30 3.70 -11.90
CA VAL A 451 1.73 3.46 -12.08
C VAL A 451 2.54 4.15 -10.98
N GLY A 452 3.44 3.40 -10.36
CA GLY A 452 4.40 3.89 -9.36
C GLY A 452 5.84 3.56 -9.76
N VAL A 453 6.82 4.26 -9.17
CA VAL A 453 8.24 4.02 -9.42
C VAL A 453 8.77 2.92 -8.51
N GLY A 454 9.69 2.09 -9.04
CA GLY A 454 10.25 0.93 -8.36
C GLY A 454 9.48 -0.37 -8.62
N HIS A 455 10.10 -1.50 -8.29
CA HIS A 455 9.50 -2.82 -8.32
C HIS A 455 8.91 -3.17 -6.95
N LEU A 456 7.63 -3.52 -6.89
CA LEU A 456 6.85 -3.71 -5.68
C LEU A 456 6.14 -5.07 -5.60
N GLY A 457 6.35 -5.98 -6.55
CA GLY A 457 5.61 -7.24 -6.67
C GLY A 457 5.59 -8.04 -5.36
N ASP A 458 6.74 -8.26 -4.73
CA ASP A 458 6.83 -8.98 -3.45
C ASP A 458 6.06 -8.26 -2.31
N ARG A 459 6.19 -6.93 -2.19
CA ARG A 459 5.47 -6.14 -1.19
C ARG A 459 3.95 -6.17 -1.42
N LEU A 460 3.52 -6.08 -2.67
CA LEU A 460 2.10 -6.15 -3.06
C LEU A 460 1.52 -7.55 -2.85
N SER A 461 2.28 -8.61 -3.08
CA SER A 461 1.90 -9.99 -2.76
C SER A 461 1.65 -10.16 -1.25
N LYS A 462 2.54 -9.63 -0.41
CA LYS A 462 2.37 -9.65 1.05
C LYS A 462 1.18 -8.81 1.50
N LEU A 463 0.99 -7.62 0.92
CA LEU A 463 -0.19 -6.79 1.19
C LEU A 463 -1.49 -7.53 0.86
N ALA A 464 -1.58 -8.15 -0.33
CA ALA A 464 -2.77 -8.91 -0.73
C ALA A 464 -3.13 -9.99 0.31
N LYS A 465 -2.13 -10.71 0.81
CA LYS A 465 -2.33 -11.70 1.89
C LYS A 465 -2.87 -11.08 3.17
N LEU A 466 -2.32 -9.92 3.59
CA LEU A 466 -2.75 -9.26 4.83
C LEU A 466 -4.17 -8.69 4.77
N VAL A 467 -4.62 -8.26 3.58
CA VAL A 467 -5.98 -7.70 3.39
C VAL A 467 -6.99 -8.72 2.86
N GLY A 468 -6.57 -9.98 2.65
CA GLY A 468 -7.44 -11.04 2.14
C GLY A 468 -7.82 -10.91 0.66
N ALA A 469 -7.05 -10.14 -0.13
CA ALA A 469 -7.24 -10.01 -1.56
C ALA A 469 -6.52 -11.13 -2.32
N GLU A 470 -7.01 -11.43 -3.52
CA GLU A 470 -6.28 -12.26 -4.48
C GLU A 470 -5.07 -11.49 -5.05
N PHE A 471 -4.08 -12.21 -5.55
CA PHE A 471 -2.88 -11.61 -6.15
C PHE A 471 -2.56 -12.28 -7.47
N ALA A 472 -2.23 -11.49 -8.49
CA ALA A 472 -1.69 -11.97 -9.74
C ALA A 472 -0.60 -11.01 -10.24
N GLN A 473 0.53 -11.56 -10.64
CA GLN A 473 1.63 -10.82 -11.28
C GLN A 473 1.79 -11.32 -12.71
N VAL A 474 1.74 -10.39 -13.65
CA VAL A 474 1.84 -10.69 -15.09
C VAL A 474 3.30 -10.83 -15.51
N CYS A 475 4.16 -9.99 -14.97
CA CYS A 475 5.61 -10.02 -15.20
C CYS A 475 6.33 -9.23 -14.12
#